data_454dd386b656e8ef3550463299276c0c
#
_entry.id   454dd386b656e8ef3550463299276c0c
#
_cell.length_a   1.000
_cell.length_b   1.000
_cell.length_c   1.000
_cell.angle_alpha   90.00
_cell.angle_beta   90.00
_cell.angle_gamma   90.00
#
_symmetry.space_group_name_H-M   'P 1'
#
loop_
_entity.id
_entity.type
_entity.pdbx_description
1 polymer ?
#
loop_
_entity_poly.entity_id
_entity_poly.type
_entity_poly.pdbx_seq_one_letter_code
_entity_poly.pdbx_strand_id
1 'polypeptide(L)'
;MKTNNAGYIIGAYPCAPSFHQRSEEEEKDFWRQLSETPDILGLEQPCLENFHPLGDQWLLRHTPESWKFVVTAVMETMRRRSENSGFGLASSDEEQRQACVAYYRHLFNKINALQANKVLALALQAAPLATNPNVMQATDAFARSLKEIASWDWPCKLVLEHCDAMTSSSPRKGFLPLENVLEVITDYDISICINWARSAIEGRNTTL
;
A
#
# COMPACT_ATOMS: atom_id res chain seq x y z
N MET A 1 -31.08 -14.05 -8.12
CA MET A 1 -30.01 -14.48 -7.19
C MET A 1 -28.78 -13.67 -7.52
N LYS A 2 -28.31 -12.81 -6.62
CA LYS A 2 -26.97 -12.19 -6.77
C LYS A 2 -25.96 -13.30 -6.47
N THR A 3 -25.30 -13.81 -7.50
CA THR A 3 -24.09 -14.62 -7.31
C THR A 3 -23.08 -13.73 -6.59
N ASN A 4 -22.88 -13.95 -5.30
CA ASN A 4 -21.69 -13.43 -4.63
C ASN A 4 -20.51 -14.11 -5.34
N ASN A 5 -19.91 -13.46 -6.31
CA ASN A 5 -18.62 -13.88 -6.84
C ASN A 5 -17.58 -13.59 -5.73
N ALA A 6 -17.46 -14.56 -4.83
CA ALA A 6 -16.33 -14.58 -3.93
C ALA A 6 -15.07 -14.80 -4.79
N GLY A 7 -14.06 -13.96 -4.62
CA GLY A 7 -12.81 -14.06 -5.37
C GLY A 7 -11.71 -13.26 -4.69
N TYR A 8 -10.55 -13.20 -5.33
CA TYR A 8 -9.33 -12.73 -4.69
C TYR A 8 -8.77 -11.51 -5.41
N ILE A 9 -8.20 -10.60 -4.64
CA ILE A 9 -7.24 -9.61 -5.11
C ILE A 9 -5.85 -10.16 -4.82
N ILE A 10 -4.99 -10.24 -5.82
CA ILE A 10 -3.68 -10.90 -5.70
C ILE A 10 -2.55 -9.89 -5.83
N GLY A 11 -1.59 -9.93 -4.91
CA GLY A 11 -0.31 -9.23 -5.02
C GLY A 11 0.68 -10.02 -5.87
N ALA A 12 0.52 -10.00 -7.18
CA ALA A 12 1.37 -10.79 -8.10
C ALA A 12 2.68 -10.09 -8.50
N TYR A 13 2.80 -8.79 -8.27
CA TYR A 13 3.96 -7.97 -8.69
C TYR A 13 5.32 -8.48 -8.19
N PRO A 14 5.48 -9.08 -6.99
CA PRO A 14 6.79 -9.58 -6.58
C PRO A 14 7.31 -10.76 -7.42
N CYS A 15 6.41 -11.43 -8.15
CA CYS A 15 6.74 -12.55 -9.04
C CYS A 15 6.73 -12.15 -10.51
N ALA A 16 6.28 -10.94 -10.84
CA ALA A 16 6.15 -10.49 -12.22
C ALA A 16 7.53 -10.28 -12.87
N PRO A 17 7.74 -10.79 -14.09
CA PRO A 17 9.04 -10.75 -14.77
C PRO A 17 9.66 -9.36 -14.89
N SER A 18 8.88 -8.32 -15.17
CA SER A 18 9.37 -6.95 -15.33
C SER A 18 10.00 -6.36 -14.06
N PHE A 19 9.65 -6.85 -12.88
CA PHE A 19 10.33 -6.46 -11.63
C PHE A 19 11.68 -7.16 -11.45
N HIS A 20 12.01 -8.12 -12.32
CA HIS A 20 13.26 -8.89 -12.32
C HIS A 20 14.07 -8.69 -13.61
N GLN A 21 13.83 -7.61 -14.35
CA GLN A 21 14.55 -7.25 -15.58
C GLN A 21 14.46 -8.32 -16.69
N ARG A 22 13.35 -9.04 -16.77
CA ARG A 22 13.07 -10.03 -17.82
C ARG A 22 12.42 -9.40 -19.05
N SER A 23 12.14 -10.20 -20.07
CA SER A 23 11.58 -9.72 -21.32
C SER A 23 10.11 -9.30 -21.20
N GLU A 24 9.68 -8.39 -22.09
CA GLU A 24 8.26 -8.02 -22.18
C GLU A 24 7.38 -9.22 -22.64
N GLU A 25 7.92 -10.17 -23.38
CA GLU A 25 7.20 -11.37 -23.79
C GLU A 25 6.89 -12.27 -22.60
N GLU A 26 7.87 -12.48 -21.71
CA GLU A 26 7.65 -13.21 -20.45
C GLU A 26 6.63 -12.51 -19.56
N GLU A 27 6.65 -11.18 -19.54
CA GLU A 27 5.67 -10.39 -18.80
C GLU A 27 4.25 -10.57 -19.37
N LYS A 28 4.08 -10.52 -20.68
CA LYS A 28 2.79 -10.77 -21.35
C LYS A 28 2.27 -12.17 -21.06
N ASP A 29 3.13 -13.18 -21.11
CA ASP A 29 2.75 -14.55 -20.84
C ASP A 29 2.34 -14.76 -19.37
N PHE A 30 3.08 -14.15 -18.43
CA PHE A 30 2.73 -14.16 -17.01
C PHE A 30 1.32 -13.56 -16.76
N TRP A 31 1.03 -12.38 -17.32
CA TRP A 31 -0.26 -11.73 -17.14
C TRP A 31 -1.40 -12.49 -17.83
N ARG A 32 -1.14 -13.08 -19.00
CA ARG A 32 -2.10 -13.96 -19.68
C ARG A 32 -2.46 -15.16 -18.81
N GLN A 33 -1.46 -15.89 -18.29
CA GLN A 33 -1.69 -17.05 -17.41
C GLN A 33 -2.44 -16.66 -16.14
N LEU A 34 -2.08 -15.53 -15.55
CA LEU A 34 -2.76 -15.01 -14.36
C LEU A 34 -4.24 -14.67 -14.66
N SER A 35 -4.53 -14.10 -15.84
CA SER A 35 -5.89 -13.76 -16.24
C SER A 35 -6.78 -14.99 -16.52
N GLU A 36 -6.18 -16.13 -16.81
CA GLU A 36 -6.86 -17.42 -17.01
C GLU A 36 -7.09 -18.17 -15.68
N THR A 37 -6.48 -17.69 -14.58
CA THR A 37 -6.66 -18.30 -13.26
C THR A 37 -8.03 -17.95 -12.69
N PRO A 38 -8.82 -18.95 -12.25
CA PRO A 38 -10.17 -18.69 -11.76
C PRO A 38 -10.18 -17.87 -10.47
N ASP A 39 -11.31 -17.20 -10.23
CA ASP A 39 -11.62 -16.45 -9.01
C ASP A 39 -10.72 -15.24 -8.72
N ILE A 40 -9.85 -14.82 -9.66
CA ILE A 40 -9.12 -13.56 -9.54
C ILE A 40 -10.03 -12.40 -9.96
N LEU A 41 -10.31 -11.50 -9.03
CA LEU A 41 -11.09 -10.28 -9.25
C LEU A 41 -10.22 -9.06 -9.56
N GLY A 42 -8.92 -9.15 -9.33
CA GLY A 42 -8.00 -8.05 -9.56
C GLY A 42 -6.66 -8.22 -8.86
N LEU A 43 -5.92 -7.13 -8.83
CA LEU A 43 -4.53 -7.11 -8.36
C LEU A 43 -4.32 -6.12 -7.23
N GLU A 44 -3.51 -6.50 -6.25
CA GLU A 44 -2.77 -5.53 -5.47
C GLU A 44 -1.60 -5.05 -6.33
N GLN A 45 -1.50 -3.74 -6.53
CA GLN A 45 -0.54 -3.13 -7.43
C GLN A 45 0.24 -2.02 -6.74
N PRO A 46 1.57 -2.08 -6.71
CA PRO A 46 2.38 -0.97 -6.23
C PRO A 46 2.32 0.19 -7.24
N CYS A 47 2.58 1.39 -6.77
CA CYS A 47 2.81 2.53 -7.64
C CYS A 47 4.08 3.23 -7.17
N LEU A 48 5.13 3.16 -7.97
CA LEU A 48 6.34 3.96 -7.83
C LEU A 48 6.12 5.26 -8.63
N GLU A 49 6.67 5.33 -9.82
CA GLU A 49 6.34 6.36 -10.81
C GLU A 49 5.06 6.00 -11.57
N ASN A 50 4.93 4.73 -11.93
CA ASN A 50 3.78 4.13 -12.59
C ASN A 50 3.29 2.92 -11.80
N PHE A 51 2.07 2.45 -12.11
CA PHE A 51 1.53 1.21 -11.54
C PHE A 51 2.26 -0.04 -12.06
N HIS A 52 2.94 0.07 -13.19
CA HIS A 52 3.70 -1.03 -13.78
C HIS A 52 4.99 -0.50 -14.41
N PRO A 53 6.11 -1.24 -14.35
CA PRO A 53 7.38 -0.81 -14.95
C PRO A 53 7.30 -0.48 -16.45
N LEU A 54 6.43 -1.18 -17.20
CA LEU A 54 6.17 -0.92 -18.61
C LEU A 54 5.10 0.18 -18.85
N GLY A 55 4.65 0.85 -17.78
CA GLY A 55 3.69 1.95 -17.81
C GLY A 55 2.24 1.56 -17.54
N ASP A 56 1.42 2.53 -17.13
CA ASP A 56 0.03 2.33 -16.74
C ASP A 56 -0.84 1.81 -17.88
N GLN A 57 -0.63 2.34 -19.10
CA GLN A 57 -1.38 1.92 -20.28
C GLN A 57 -1.05 0.48 -20.70
N TRP A 58 0.19 0.04 -20.43
CA TRP A 58 0.58 -1.34 -20.65
C TRP A 58 -0.20 -2.26 -19.71
N LEU A 59 -0.22 -1.96 -18.41
CA LEU A 59 -0.98 -2.72 -17.41
C LEU A 59 -2.46 -2.84 -17.80
N LEU A 60 -3.10 -1.71 -18.13
CA LEU A 60 -4.52 -1.69 -18.48
C LEU A 60 -4.85 -2.52 -19.72
N ARG A 61 -3.95 -2.58 -20.70
CA ARG A 61 -4.14 -3.39 -21.92
C ARG A 61 -3.94 -4.89 -21.71
N HIS A 62 -3.15 -5.28 -20.72
CA HIS A 62 -2.79 -6.68 -20.48
C HIS A 62 -3.50 -7.29 -19.28
N THR A 63 -4.43 -6.55 -18.66
CA THR A 63 -5.30 -7.07 -17.59
C THR A 63 -6.76 -7.05 -18.04
N PRO A 64 -7.58 -8.02 -17.62
CA PRO A 64 -9.02 -8.00 -17.90
C PRO A 64 -9.68 -6.68 -17.48
N GLU A 65 -10.60 -6.18 -18.28
CA GLU A 65 -11.32 -4.93 -17.98
C GLU A 65 -12.08 -5.02 -16.65
N SER A 66 -12.64 -6.20 -16.37
CA SER A 66 -13.36 -6.48 -15.11
C SER A 66 -12.51 -6.42 -13.86
N TRP A 67 -11.19 -6.58 -13.99
CA TRP A 67 -10.31 -6.57 -12.83
C TRP A 67 -10.24 -5.20 -12.16
N LYS A 68 -10.16 -5.24 -10.83
CA LYS A 68 -10.01 -4.07 -9.97
C LYS A 68 -8.62 -4.05 -9.34
N PHE A 69 -8.21 -2.87 -8.88
CA PHE A 69 -6.92 -2.72 -8.21
C PHE A 69 -7.10 -2.32 -6.74
N VAL A 70 -6.25 -2.86 -5.91
CA VAL A 70 -5.89 -2.31 -4.61
C VAL A 70 -4.48 -1.73 -4.77
N VAL A 71 -4.34 -0.43 -4.61
CA VAL A 71 -3.04 0.22 -4.73
C VAL A 71 -2.32 0.15 -3.40
N THR A 72 -1.06 -0.30 -3.40
CA THR A 72 -0.23 -0.33 -2.19
C THR A 72 0.91 0.68 -2.26
N ALA A 73 1.11 1.40 -1.17
CA ALA A 73 2.21 2.35 -1.02
C ALA A 73 3.47 1.72 -0.38
N VAL A 74 3.39 0.45 0.06
CA VAL A 74 4.46 -0.16 0.87
C VAL A 74 5.79 -0.24 0.14
N MET A 75 5.78 -0.57 -1.14
CA MET A 75 7.00 -0.78 -1.91
C MET A 75 7.79 0.53 -2.06
N GLU A 76 7.15 1.62 -2.46
CA GLU A 76 7.78 2.92 -2.57
C GLU A 76 8.17 3.49 -1.21
N THR A 77 7.33 3.31 -0.19
CA THR A 77 7.66 3.69 1.19
C THR A 77 8.95 3.03 1.65
N MET A 78 9.08 1.72 1.43
CA MET A 78 10.29 0.98 1.83
C MET A 78 11.51 1.35 0.98
N ARG A 79 11.33 1.58 -0.31
CA ARG A 79 12.41 2.04 -1.21
C ARG A 79 12.96 3.40 -0.73
N ARG A 80 12.10 4.39 -0.50
CA ARG A 80 12.54 5.72 -0.03
C ARG A 80 13.11 5.67 1.37
N ARG A 81 12.62 4.80 2.23
CA ARG A 81 13.20 4.58 3.56
C ARG A 81 14.59 3.93 3.52
N SER A 82 14.93 3.19 2.47
CA SER A 82 16.30 2.71 2.28
C SER A 82 17.29 3.84 1.95
N GLU A 83 16.81 4.93 1.34
CA GLU A 83 17.57 6.13 1.02
C GLU A 83 17.57 7.12 2.20
N ASN A 84 16.43 7.31 2.84
CA ASN A 84 16.24 8.12 4.04
C ASN A 84 15.27 7.42 5.01
N SER A 85 15.82 6.86 6.09
CA SER A 85 15.05 6.07 7.06
C SER A 85 13.92 6.87 7.75
N GLY A 86 13.98 8.20 7.73
CA GLY A 86 12.94 9.10 8.24
C GLY A 86 11.72 9.24 7.33
N PHE A 87 11.77 8.81 6.06
CA PHE A 87 10.65 8.98 5.14
C PHE A 87 9.38 8.25 5.60
N GLY A 88 8.25 8.95 5.62
CA GLY A 88 6.94 8.34 5.91
C GLY A 88 5.93 9.30 6.53
N LEU A 89 4.67 8.89 6.59
CA LEU A 89 3.56 9.70 7.12
C LEU A 89 3.69 9.97 8.62
N ALA A 90 4.39 9.09 9.36
CA ALA A 90 4.63 9.20 10.80
C ALA A 90 6.01 9.82 11.12
N SER A 91 6.65 10.46 10.16
CA SER A 91 7.95 11.08 10.36
C SER A 91 7.87 12.29 11.30
N SER A 92 8.76 12.34 12.28
CA SER A 92 8.98 13.55 13.11
C SER A 92 9.81 14.60 12.37
N ASP A 93 10.54 14.22 11.32
CA ASP A 93 11.17 15.14 10.38
C ASP A 93 10.10 15.66 9.41
N GLU A 94 9.79 16.94 9.52
CA GLU A 94 8.72 17.58 8.76
C GLU A 94 9.00 17.55 7.24
N GLU A 95 10.25 17.65 6.81
CA GLU A 95 10.62 17.55 5.39
C GLU A 95 10.30 16.14 4.84
N GLN A 96 10.68 15.11 5.58
CA GLN A 96 10.41 13.72 5.19
C GLN A 96 8.93 13.36 5.27
N ARG A 97 8.20 13.94 6.22
CA ARG A 97 6.75 13.81 6.31
C ARG A 97 6.07 14.43 5.09
N GLN A 98 6.43 15.66 4.74
CA GLN A 98 5.87 16.37 3.58
C GLN A 98 6.26 15.69 2.26
N ALA A 99 7.47 15.15 2.14
CA ALA A 99 7.87 14.36 0.98
C ALA A 99 7.00 13.10 0.81
N CYS A 100 6.60 12.48 1.93
CA CYS A 100 5.66 11.35 1.90
C CYS A 100 4.24 11.78 1.53
N VAL A 101 3.73 12.88 2.08
CA VAL A 101 2.42 13.46 1.70
C VAL A 101 2.41 13.80 0.19
N ALA A 102 3.49 14.37 -0.34
CA ALA A 102 3.61 14.64 -1.77
C ALA A 102 3.58 13.37 -2.62
N TYR A 103 4.15 12.26 -2.12
CA TYR A 103 4.02 10.96 -2.79
C TYR A 103 2.55 10.48 -2.79
N TYR A 104 1.81 10.63 -1.69
CA TYR A 104 0.37 10.31 -1.69
C TYR A 104 -0.42 11.24 -2.60
N ARG A 105 -0.01 12.50 -2.80
CA ARG A 105 -0.61 13.39 -3.81
C ARG A 105 -0.35 12.87 -5.23
N HIS A 106 0.83 12.33 -5.49
CA HIS A 106 1.11 11.65 -6.75
C HIS A 106 0.18 10.45 -6.95
N LEU A 107 0.00 9.58 -5.95
CA LEU A 107 -0.95 8.45 -6.00
C LEU A 107 -2.38 8.92 -6.27
N PHE A 108 -2.82 9.98 -5.58
CA PHE A 108 -4.13 10.59 -5.81
C PHE A 108 -4.33 10.98 -7.28
N ASN A 109 -3.37 11.67 -7.87
CA ASN A 109 -3.44 12.09 -9.27
C ASN A 109 -3.44 10.88 -10.23
N LYS A 110 -2.62 9.88 -9.95
CA LYS A 110 -2.54 8.65 -10.75
C LYS A 110 -3.84 7.84 -10.69
N ILE A 111 -4.44 7.70 -9.51
CA ILE A 111 -5.71 6.98 -9.32
C ILE A 111 -6.85 7.72 -10.02
N ASN A 112 -6.91 9.05 -9.90
CA ASN A 112 -7.92 9.86 -10.58
C ASN A 112 -7.80 9.83 -12.13
N ALA A 113 -6.61 9.56 -12.65
CA ALA A 113 -6.41 9.41 -14.10
C ALA A 113 -6.89 8.05 -14.65
N LEU A 114 -7.20 7.09 -13.78
CA LEU A 114 -7.77 5.81 -14.18
C LEU A 114 -9.28 5.91 -14.39
N GLN A 115 -9.85 4.91 -15.06
CA GLN A 115 -11.31 4.79 -15.19
C GLN A 115 -11.99 4.75 -13.81
N ALA A 116 -13.15 5.37 -13.70
CA ALA A 116 -13.94 5.33 -12.48
C ALA A 116 -14.17 3.90 -11.99
N ASN A 117 -14.05 3.70 -10.67
CA ASN A 117 -14.18 2.41 -10.01
C ASN A 117 -13.12 1.34 -10.42
N LYS A 118 -12.02 1.72 -11.10
CA LYS A 118 -10.94 0.78 -11.39
C LYS A 118 -10.12 0.44 -10.14
N VAL A 119 -9.97 1.40 -9.23
CA VAL A 119 -9.30 1.20 -7.94
C VAL A 119 -10.35 1.03 -6.85
N LEU A 120 -10.26 -0.04 -6.07
CA LEU A 120 -11.13 -0.32 -4.92
C LEU A 120 -10.65 0.40 -3.67
N ALA A 121 -9.34 0.35 -3.44
CA ALA A 121 -8.73 0.93 -2.24
C ALA A 121 -7.27 1.34 -2.48
N LEU A 122 -6.82 2.29 -1.67
CA LEU A 122 -5.41 2.64 -1.49
C LEU A 122 -4.99 2.24 -0.09
N ALA A 123 -3.93 1.42 0.02
CA ALA A 123 -3.34 1.02 1.28
C ALA A 123 -2.31 2.06 1.76
N LEU A 124 -2.65 2.74 2.85
CA LEU A 124 -1.79 3.68 3.55
C LEU A 124 -0.78 2.95 4.44
N GLN A 125 0.34 3.61 4.72
CA GLN A 125 1.44 3.06 5.53
C GLN A 125 1.81 4.00 6.67
N ALA A 126 1.71 3.55 7.92
CA ALA A 126 2.03 4.33 9.12
C ALA A 126 3.52 4.23 9.51
N ALA A 127 4.41 4.55 8.58
CA ALA A 127 5.86 4.58 8.77
C ALA A 127 6.35 6.02 9.00
N PRO A 128 7.55 6.23 9.54
CA PRO A 128 8.41 5.31 10.24
C PRO A 128 8.23 5.37 11.76
N LEU A 129 8.61 4.32 12.47
CA LEU A 129 8.89 4.39 13.89
C LEU A 129 10.38 4.11 14.21
N ALA A 130 11.07 3.33 13.36
CA ALA A 130 12.45 2.89 13.63
C ALA A 130 13.47 4.01 13.86
N THR A 131 13.24 5.19 13.30
CA THR A 131 14.11 6.39 13.47
C THR A 131 13.55 7.40 14.46
N ASN A 132 12.38 7.14 15.02
CA ASN A 132 11.72 7.99 15.99
C ASN A 132 11.29 7.14 17.22
N PRO A 133 12.12 7.05 18.26
CA PRO A 133 11.80 6.26 19.46
C PRO A 133 10.62 6.84 20.26
N ASN A 134 10.20 8.08 19.99
CA ASN A 134 9.04 8.68 20.64
C ASN A 134 7.76 8.37 19.86
N VAL A 135 7.04 7.35 20.29
CA VAL A 135 5.78 6.91 19.70
C VAL A 135 4.75 8.07 19.63
N MET A 136 4.68 8.93 20.63
CA MET A 136 3.74 10.05 20.64
C MET A 136 4.04 11.04 19.51
N GLN A 137 5.30 11.40 19.29
CA GLN A 137 5.67 12.32 18.20
C GLN A 137 5.35 11.71 16.82
N ALA A 138 5.59 10.41 16.67
CA ALA A 138 5.27 9.70 15.43
C ALA A 138 3.74 9.61 15.22
N THR A 139 2.98 9.38 16.29
CA THR A 139 1.51 9.37 16.25
C THR A 139 0.96 10.76 15.87
N ASP A 140 1.47 11.83 16.46
CA ASP A 140 1.10 13.21 16.12
C ASP A 140 1.44 13.57 14.66
N ALA A 141 2.62 13.14 14.20
CA ALA A 141 3.03 13.34 12.80
C ALA A 141 2.11 12.59 11.83
N PHE A 142 1.75 11.35 12.17
CA PHE A 142 0.81 10.56 11.41
C PHE A 142 -0.58 11.21 11.38
N ALA A 143 -1.09 11.68 12.50
CA ALA A 143 -2.37 12.38 12.59
C ALA A 143 -2.41 13.63 11.69
N ARG A 144 -1.34 14.45 11.69
CA ARG A 144 -1.23 15.60 10.79
C ARG A 144 -1.24 15.20 9.32
N SER A 145 -0.49 14.16 8.95
CA SER A 145 -0.46 13.63 7.59
C SER A 145 -1.82 13.10 7.15
N LEU A 146 -2.49 12.37 8.03
CA LEU A 146 -3.77 11.76 7.73
C LEU A 146 -4.87 12.81 7.58
N LYS A 147 -4.86 13.86 8.42
CA LYS A 147 -5.78 15.00 8.30
C LYS A 147 -5.70 15.65 6.92
N GLU A 148 -4.50 15.79 6.37
CA GLU A 148 -4.30 16.35 5.03
C GLU A 148 -4.77 15.37 3.96
N ILE A 149 -4.29 14.12 3.99
CA ILE A 149 -4.59 13.11 2.97
C ILE A 149 -6.08 12.75 2.93
N ALA A 150 -6.72 12.58 4.08
CA ALA A 150 -8.15 12.24 4.15
C ALA A 150 -9.07 13.38 3.70
N SER A 151 -8.57 14.62 3.64
CA SER A 151 -9.34 15.76 3.12
C SER A 151 -9.48 15.79 1.60
N TRP A 152 -8.74 14.95 0.88
CA TRP A 152 -8.82 14.92 -0.58
C TRP A 152 -10.00 14.04 -1.02
N ASP A 153 -10.62 14.40 -2.15
CA ASP A 153 -11.77 13.67 -2.70
C ASP A 153 -11.31 12.37 -3.41
N TRP A 154 -11.04 11.34 -2.64
CA TRP A 154 -10.54 10.08 -3.14
C TRP A 154 -11.61 9.32 -3.93
N PRO A 155 -11.32 8.83 -5.15
CA PRO A 155 -12.26 8.02 -5.94
C PRO A 155 -12.30 6.55 -5.47
N CYS A 156 -11.63 6.20 -4.39
CA CYS A 156 -11.54 4.85 -3.82
C CYS A 156 -11.50 4.91 -2.29
N LYS A 157 -11.67 3.78 -1.64
CA LYS A 157 -11.53 3.69 -0.19
C LYS A 157 -10.07 3.87 0.23
N LEU A 158 -9.87 4.52 1.36
CA LEU A 158 -8.60 4.47 2.07
C LEU A 158 -8.64 3.31 3.06
N VAL A 159 -7.60 2.50 3.04
CA VAL A 159 -7.38 1.46 4.04
C VAL A 159 -5.99 1.64 4.63
N LEU A 160 -5.82 1.34 5.90
CA LEU A 160 -4.50 1.34 6.50
C LEU A 160 -4.03 -0.09 6.68
N GLU A 161 -2.94 -0.46 6.00
CA GLU A 161 -2.32 -1.76 6.14
C GLU A 161 -1.48 -1.80 7.41
N HIS A 162 -1.89 -2.66 8.36
CA HIS A 162 -1.08 -2.93 9.54
C HIS A 162 0.18 -3.69 9.15
N CYS A 163 1.33 -3.15 9.54
CA CYS A 163 2.63 -3.79 9.42
C CYS A 163 3.31 -3.86 10.80
N ASP A 164 4.33 -4.72 10.90
CA ASP A 164 5.05 -4.91 12.15
C ASP A 164 5.62 -3.61 12.71
N ALA A 165 5.29 -3.33 13.96
CA ALA A 165 5.86 -2.23 14.72
C ALA A 165 7.31 -2.54 15.12
N MET A 166 8.00 -1.53 15.66
CA MET A 166 9.34 -1.70 16.21
C MET A 166 9.24 -2.44 17.55
N THR A 167 9.74 -3.67 17.60
CA THR A 167 9.95 -4.39 18.86
C THR A 167 11.45 -4.38 19.23
N SER A 168 11.75 -4.53 20.51
CA SER A 168 13.13 -4.58 21.01
C SER A 168 13.99 -5.69 20.39
N SER A 169 13.37 -6.70 19.79
CA SER A 169 14.03 -7.90 19.32
C SER A 169 14.30 -7.97 17.82
N SER A 170 13.60 -7.24 16.97
CA SER A 170 13.89 -7.14 15.52
C SER A 170 12.85 -6.25 14.79
N PRO A 171 13.07 -4.97 14.63
CA PRO A 171 12.21 -4.16 13.77
C PRO A 171 12.52 -4.51 12.31
N ARG A 172 11.61 -5.17 11.62
CA ARG A 172 11.80 -5.41 10.18
C ARG A 172 11.28 -4.27 9.34
N LYS A 173 10.06 -3.79 9.61
CA LYS A 173 9.52 -2.59 8.97
C LYS A 173 9.51 -1.39 9.91
N GLY A 174 9.23 -1.57 11.20
CA GLY A 174 9.26 -0.53 12.22
C GLY A 174 8.22 0.56 11.93
N PHE A 175 6.96 0.16 11.82
CA PHE A 175 5.83 1.06 11.66
C PHE A 175 5.23 1.40 13.04
N LEU A 176 4.23 2.28 13.06
CA LEU A 176 3.51 2.58 14.30
C LEU A 176 2.81 1.34 14.85
N PRO A 177 2.75 1.18 16.19
CA PRO A 177 1.94 0.15 16.82
C PRO A 177 0.46 0.27 16.44
N LEU A 178 -0.24 -0.86 16.39
CA LEU A 178 -1.63 -0.92 15.96
C LEU A 178 -2.55 -0.04 16.80
N GLU A 179 -2.37 -0.02 18.13
CA GLU A 179 -3.16 0.80 19.04
C GLU A 179 -3.06 2.30 18.71
N ASN A 180 -1.86 2.80 18.41
CA ASN A 180 -1.65 4.21 18.03
C ASN A 180 -2.29 4.53 16.67
N VAL A 181 -2.23 3.57 15.75
CA VAL A 181 -2.87 3.73 14.44
C VAL A 181 -4.39 3.78 14.59
N LEU A 182 -4.98 2.88 15.38
CA LEU A 182 -6.43 2.81 15.62
C LEU A 182 -6.93 4.11 16.26
N GLU A 183 -6.20 4.67 17.23
CA GLU A 183 -6.50 5.95 17.85
C GLU A 183 -6.63 7.05 16.81
N VAL A 184 -5.66 7.16 15.89
CA VAL A 184 -5.64 8.23 14.89
C VAL A 184 -6.73 8.07 13.84
N ILE A 185 -7.03 6.85 13.38
CA ILE A 185 -8.00 6.64 12.29
C ILE A 185 -9.46 6.66 12.74
N THR A 186 -9.73 6.66 14.05
CA THR A 186 -11.10 6.59 14.60
C THR A 186 -12.04 7.68 14.05
N ASP A 187 -11.50 8.85 13.76
CA ASP A 187 -12.27 10.00 13.27
C ASP A 187 -12.42 10.05 11.72
N TYR A 188 -11.94 9.02 11.02
CA TYR A 188 -11.89 8.98 9.55
C TYR A 188 -12.61 7.74 9.00
N ASP A 189 -13.15 7.85 7.79
CA ASP A 189 -13.66 6.68 7.05
C ASP A 189 -12.49 5.87 6.44
N ILE A 190 -11.64 5.34 7.32
CA ILE A 190 -10.47 4.54 6.97
C ILE A 190 -10.58 3.18 7.66
N SER A 191 -10.59 2.12 6.86
CA SER A 191 -10.65 0.76 7.37
C SER A 191 -9.24 0.21 7.66
N ILE A 192 -9.13 -0.71 8.60
CA ILE A 192 -7.89 -1.48 8.82
C ILE A 192 -7.81 -2.66 7.85
N CYS A 193 -6.65 -2.83 7.24
CA CYS A 193 -6.24 -4.05 6.55
C CYS A 193 -5.22 -4.79 7.43
N ILE A 194 -5.63 -5.91 8.01
CA ILE A 194 -4.74 -6.72 8.84
C ILE A 194 -3.84 -7.58 7.95
N ASN A 195 -2.53 -7.32 8.04
CA ASN A 195 -1.54 -8.18 7.42
C ASN A 195 -1.19 -9.31 8.40
N TRP A 196 -1.82 -10.48 8.21
CA TRP A 196 -1.66 -11.61 9.12
C TRP A 196 -0.18 -12.02 9.31
N ALA A 197 0.59 -12.08 8.22
CA ALA A 197 2.00 -12.47 8.29
C ALA A 197 2.82 -11.47 9.12
N ARG A 198 2.53 -10.16 9.02
CA ARG A 198 3.20 -9.14 9.82
C ARG A 198 2.78 -9.17 11.26
N SER A 199 1.50 -9.39 11.54
CA SER A 199 1.01 -9.57 12.90
C SER A 199 1.64 -10.80 13.58
N ALA A 200 1.79 -11.90 12.85
CA ALA A 200 2.49 -13.09 13.35
C ALA A 200 3.98 -12.83 13.64
N ILE A 201 4.65 -12.02 12.81
CA ILE A 201 6.05 -11.60 13.06
C ILE A 201 6.15 -10.73 14.31
N GLU A 202 5.25 -9.77 14.48
CA GLU A 202 5.21 -8.86 15.63
C GLU A 202 4.90 -9.61 16.93
N GLY A 203 3.84 -10.42 16.93
CA GLY A 203 3.41 -11.20 18.09
C GLY A 203 4.28 -12.42 18.39
N ARG A 204 5.16 -12.81 17.48
CA ARG A 204 5.91 -14.08 17.55
C ARG A 204 5.00 -15.30 17.75
N ASN A 205 3.76 -15.19 17.29
CA ASN A 205 2.73 -16.20 17.44
C ASN A 205 1.91 -16.29 16.15
N THR A 206 1.57 -17.50 15.75
CA THR A 206 0.74 -17.77 14.57
C THR A 206 -0.76 -17.89 14.91
N THR A 207 -1.11 -17.86 16.19
CA THR A 207 -2.48 -17.93 16.72
C THR A 207 -2.94 -16.55 17.20
N LEU A 208 -2.97 -15.59 16.32
CA LEU A 208 -3.58 -14.28 16.59
C LEU A 208 -5.05 -14.30 16.21
#